data_9dc15ac5ae717024a6fdcf5347a89e90
#
_entry.id   9dc15ac5ae717024a6fdcf5347a89e90
#
_cell.length_a   1.000
_cell.length_b   1.000
_cell.length_c   1.000
_cell.angle_alpha   90.00
_cell.angle_beta   90.00
_cell.angle_gamma   90.00
#
_symmetry.space_group_name_H-M   'P 1'
#
loop_
_entity.id
_entity.type
_entity.pdbx_description
1 polymer ?
#
loop_
_entity_poly.entity_id
_entity_poly.type
_entity_poly.pdbx_seq_one_letter_code
_entity_poly.pdbx_strand_id
1 'polypeptide(L)'
;MTSEKGAPYSEAYVWIWLPGATQPVVAGLLSQQGGALAFNYGRSYLARPDAIAIYAPELPLRPGALALLPGLSMPSCIRDASPDAWGRRVLINRKLGMTGGDAPQLELDELTYLLDSGSDRIGALDFQQSATQYVPRHTQKPTLEELLTAAEKVERGMPLSPELDQALLHGTSLGGARPKVLLEDGERKFIAKFSASHDLYSVVKAEFIAMRLADEVGLDVAPVHLRKALGKDVLLIERFDRVWSDGHWHRRAMVSALTMFELDEMMAAYASYEKLAEIIRHRFVNPKATLRELFSRIVFNILCGNTDDHARNHAAFWDGHQ
;
A
#
# COMPACT_ATOMS: atom_id res chain seq x y z
N MET A 1 22.02 -23.42 16.11
CA MET A 1 20.60 -23.28 16.42
C MET A 1 19.88 -23.18 15.11
N THR A 2 19.21 -24.25 14.71
CA THR A 2 18.39 -24.32 13.47
C THR A 2 17.15 -23.47 13.72
N SER A 3 17.04 -22.33 13.01
CA SER A 3 15.81 -21.54 12.98
C SER A 3 14.72 -22.45 12.42
N GLU A 4 13.68 -22.73 13.20
CA GLU A 4 12.44 -23.29 12.70
C GLU A 4 11.92 -22.37 11.59
N LYS A 5 12.10 -22.79 10.34
CA LYS A 5 11.35 -22.24 9.21
C LYS A 5 9.90 -22.60 9.50
N GLY A 6 9.09 -21.63 9.97
CA GLY A 6 7.66 -21.82 10.13
C GLY A 6 7.06 -22.40 8.84
N ALA A 7 6.10 -23.31 8.96
CA ALA A 7 5.38 -23.84 7.80
C ALA A 7 4.77 -22.65 7.00
N PRO A 8 4.76 -22.72 5.67
CA PRO A 8 4.17 -21.66 4.85
C PRO A 8 2.69 -21.46 5.22
N TYR A 9 2.24 -20.22 5.22
CA TYR A 9 0.84 -19.91 5.46
C TYR A 9 -0.03 -20.48 4.34
N SER A 10 -1.19 -21.02 4.68
CA SER A 10 -2.18 -21.55 3.73
C SER A 10 -3.38 -20.61 3.55
N GLU A 11 -3.59 -19.71 4.49
CA GLU A 11 -4.74 -18.80 4.51
C GLU A 11 -4.45 -17.54 5.33
N ALA A 12 -5.23 -16.48 5.07
CA ALA A 12 -5.25 -15.24 5.83
C ALA A 12 -6.67 -14.70 5.95
N TYR A 13 -7.07 -14.29 7.15
CA TYR A 13 -8.33 -13.57 7.34
C TYR A 13 -8.16 -12.12 6.96
N VAL A 14 -9.05 -11.65 6.06
CA VAL A 14 -9.09 -10.28 5.58
C VAL A 14 -9.97 -9.46 6.52
N TRP A 15 -9.39 -8.44 7.12
CA TRP A 15 -10.06 -7.48 7.98
C TRP A 15 -10.23 -6.16 7.24
N ILE A 16 -11.38 -5.51 7.41
CA ILE A 16 -11.73 -4.26 6.74
C ILE A 16 -12.22 -3.21 7.73
N TRP A 17 -11.78 -1.98 7.55
CA TRP A 17 -12.42 -0.82 8.18
C TRP A 17 -13.56 -0.37 7.27
N LEU A 18 -14.79 -0.48 7.78
CA LEU A 18 -15.96 0.06 7.08
C LEU A 18 -15.89 1.60 7.05
N PRO A 19 -16.58 2.29 6.12
CA PRO A 19 -16.63 3.74 6.09
C PRO A 19 -17.05 4.32 7.44
N GLY A 20 -16.24 5.25 7.98
CA GLY A 20 -16.46 5.86 9.28
C GLY A 20 -16.11 4.99 10.50
N ALA A 21 -15.74 3.72 10.34
CA ALA A 21 -15.37 2.87 11.46
C ALA A 21 -13.94 3.16 11.96
N THR A 22 -13.77 3.07 13.28
CA THR A 22 -12.46 3.18 13.97
C THR A 22 -11.84 1.81 14.26
N GLN A 23 -12.63 0.75 14.19
CA GLN A 23 -12.22 -0.63 14.41
C GLN A 23 -12.54 -1.49 13.18
N PRO A 24 -11.70 -2.46 12.85
CA PRO A 24 -11.95 -3.33 11.71
C PRO A 24 -12.90 -4.47 12.08
N VAL A 25 -13.51 -5.04 11.06
CA VAL A 25 -14.27 -6.28 11.15
C VAL A 25 -13.71 -7.31 10.17
N VAL A 26 -13.85 -8.62 10.46
CA VAL A 26 -13.43 -9.65 9.53
C VAL A 26 -14.38 -9.71 8.36
N ALA A 27 -13.86 -9.48 7.15
CA ALA A 27 -14.64 -9.53 5.89
C ALA A 27 -14.72 -10.97 5.36
N GLY A 28 -13.62 -11.73 5.44
CA GLY A 28 -13.59 -13.05 4.84
C GLY A 28 -12.24 -13.73 4.94
N LEU A 29 -12.07 -14.76 4.13
CA LEU A 29 -10.90 -15.61 4.09
C LEU A 29 -10.26 -15.57 2.70
N LEU A 30 -8.97 -15.32 2.66
CA LEU A 30 -8.10 -15.51 1.50
C LEU A 30 -7.37 -16.82 1.69
N SER A 31 -7.51 -17.78 0.78
CA SER A 31 -6.90 -19.09 0.90
C SER A 31 -6.28 -19.59 -0.39
N GLN A 32 -5.25 -20.41 -0.28
CA GLN A 32 -4.58 -20.98 -1.43
C GLN A 32 -5.44 -22.08 -2.09
N GLN A 33 -5.68 -21.93 -3.40
CA GLN A 33 -6.45 -22.88 -4.21
C GLN A 33 -5.78 -23.03 -5.59
N GLY A 34 -5.28 -24.22 -5.88
CA GLY A 34 -4.73 -24.54 -7.21
C GLY A 34 -3.59 -23.62 -7.69
N GLY A 35 -2.74 -23.14 -6.78
CA GLY A 35 -1.64 -22.23 -7.11
C GLY A 35 -2.00 -20.75 -7.14
N ALA A 36 -3.26 -20.39 -6.86
CA ALA A 36 -3.76 -19.02 -6.75
C ALA A 36 -4.38 -18.76 -5.38
N LEU A 37 -4.63 -17.50 -5.04
CA LEU A 37 -5.30 -17.09 -3.81
C LEU A 37 -6.74 -16.69 -4.10
N ALA A 38 -7.70 -17.49 -3.63
CA ALA A 38 -9.12 -17.21 -3.76
C ALA A 38 -9.68 -16.56 -2.49
N PHE A 39 -10.60 -15.63 -2.66
CA PHE A 39 -11.26 -14.94 -1.57
C PHE A 39 -12.71 -15.42 -1.41
N ASN A 40 -13.16 -15.50 -0.15
CA ASN A 40 -14.51 -15.85 0.23
C ASN A 40 -14.98 -14.96 1.39
N TYR A 41 -16.12 -14.27 1.23
CA TYR A 41 -16.72 -13.51 2.33
C TYR A 41 -17.21 -14.42 3.44
N GLY A 42 -17.01 -13.99 4.70
CA GLY A 42 -17.56 -14.64 5.87
C GLY A 42 -19.09 -14.54 5.93
N ARG A 43 -19.78 -15.60 6.37
CA ARG A 43 -21.24 -15.57 6.51
C ARG A 43 -21.69 -14.46 7.49
N SER A 44 -20.98 -14.27 8.59
CA SER A 44 -21.25 -13.20 9.55
C SER A 44 -21.05 -11.82 8.94
N TYR A 45 -20.08 -11.65 8.05
CA TYR A 45 -19.91 -10.39 7.33
C TYR A 45 -21.04 -10.12 6.35
N LEU A 46 -21.42 -11.11 5.55
CA LEU A 46 -22.55 -10.99 4.60
C LEU A 46 -23.89 -10.72 5.27
N ALA A 47 -24.07 -11.13 6.53
CA ALA A 47 -25.27 -10.87 7.31
C ALA A 47 -25.32 -9.46 7.93
N ARG A 48 -24.26 -8.67 7.83
CA ARG A 48 -24.20 -7.31 8.37
C ARG A 48 -25.00 -6.34 7.50
N PRO A 49 -25.79 -5.43 8.06
CA PRO A 49 -26.52 -4.43 7.28
C PRO A 49 -25.61 -3.35 6.68
N ASP A 50 -24.41 -3.16 7.25
CA ASP A 50 -23.40 -2.20 6.84
C ASP A 50 -22.24 -2.83 6.03
N ALA A 51 -22.39 -4.10 5.63
CA ALA A 51 -21.38 -4.77 4.81
C ALA A 51 -21.23 -4.07 3.44
N ILE A 52 -19.98 -3.82 3.05
CA ILE A 52 -19.63 -3.34 1.71
C ILE A 52 -18.75 -4.37 1.00
N ALA A 53 -18.78 -4.38 -0.32
CA ALA A 53 -17.80 -5.12 -1.10
C ALA A 53 -16.40 -4.50 -0.90
N ILE A 54 -15.35 -5.34 -0.82
CA ILE A 54 -13.97 -4.83 -0.82
C ILE A 54 -13.72 -4.00 -2.09
N TYR A 55 -14.15 -4.52 -3.23
CA TYR A 55 -14.29 -3.80 -4.50
C TYR A 55 -15.32 -4.56 -5.35
N ALA A 56 -16.52 -4.00 -5.50
CA ALA A 56 -17.65 -4.71 -6.09
C ALA A 56 -17.43 -5.24 -7.52
N PRO A 57 -16.71 -4.54 -8.41
CA PRO A 57 -16.43 -5.07 -9.75
C PRO A 57 -15.63 -6.38 -9.75
N GLU A 58 -14.76 -6.61 -8.77
CA GLU A 58 -13.93 -7.80 -8.66
C GLU A 58 -14.45 -8.79 -7.61
N LEU A 59 -14.83 -8.28 -6.44
CA LEU A 59 -15.29 -9.06 -5.29
C LEU A 59 -16.70 -8.64 -4.85
N PRO A 60 -17.76 -8.97 -5.63
CA PRO A 60 -19.14 -8.63 -5.26
C PRO A 60 -19.58 -9.36 -3.97
N LEU A 61 -20.47 -8.71 -3.19
CA LEU A 61 -21.02 -9.30 -1.95
C LEU A 61 -21.92 -10.51 -2.28
N ARG A 62 -21.32 -11.70 -2.25
CA ARG A 62 -22.05 -12.97 -2.43
C ARG A 62 -21.33 -14.11 -1.68
N PRO A 63 -22.06 -15.16 -1.28
CA PRO A 63 -21.46 -16.33 -0.63
C PRO A 63 -20.65 -17.18 -1.62
N GLY A 64 -19.73 -17.98 -1.07
CA GLY A 64 -18.88 -18.91 -1.80
C GLY A 64 -17.58 -18.30 -2.28
N ALA A 65 -16.69 -19.13 -2.80
CA ALA A 65 -15.43 -18.69 -3.36
C ALA A 65 -15.68 -17.82 -4.60
N LEU A 66 -15.07 -16.66 -4.65
CA LEU A 66 -15.16 -15.73 -5.76
C LEU A 66 -14.11 -16.09 -6.81
N ALA A 67 -14.56 -16.25 -8.05
CA ALA A 67 -13.66 -16.55 -9.16
C ALA A 67 -12.71 -15.37 -9.39
N LEU A 68 -11.44 -15.68 -9.62
CA LEU A 68 -10.46 -14.68 -10.03
C LEU A 68 -10.77 -14.21 -11.47
N LEU A 69 -10.46 -12.96 -11.74
CA LEU A 69 -10.43 -12.45 -13.10
C LEU A 69 -9.34 -13.18 -13.91
N PRO A 70 -9.53 -13.36 -15.21
CA PRO A 70 -8.56 -14.07 -16.06
C PRO A 70 -7.15 -13.48 -15.97
N GLY A 71 -6.17 -14.35 -15.81
CA GLY A 71 -4.76 -13.96 -15.72
C GLY A 71 -4.27 -13.52 -14.33
N LEU A 72 -5.15 -13.45 -13.33
CA LEU A 72 -4.78 -13.07 -11.98
C LEU A 72 -4.51 -14.30 -11.10
N SER A 73 -3.49 -14.20 -10.24
CA SER A 73 -3.17 -15.19 -9.21
C SER A 73 -3.78 -14.88 -7.84
N MET A 74 -4.31 -13.67 -7.65
CA MET A 74 -5.05 -13.22 -6.47
C MET A 74 -5.95 -12.04 -6.84
N PRO A 75 -6.97 -11.69 -6.01
CA PRO A 75 -7.77 -10.49 -6.27
C PRO A 75 -6.89 -9.23 -6.26
N SER A 76 -7.01 -8.40 -7.30
CA SER A 76 -6.18 -7.21 -7.47
C SER A 76 -6.41 -6.17 -6.38
N CYS A 77 -7.65 -5.99 -5.91
CA CYS A 77 -7.96 -5.09 -4.81
C CYS A 77 -7.33 -5.53 -3.46
N ILE A 78 -7.07 -6.84 -3.29
CA ILE A 78 -6.30 -7.37 -2.16
C ILE A 78 -4.80 -7.17 -2.40
N ARG A 79 -4.32 -7.37 -3.63
CA ARG A 79 -2.94 -7.10 -4.04
C ARG A 79 -2.54 -5.64 -3.77
N ASP A 80 -3.43 -4.67 -3.99
CA ASP A 80 -3.18 -3.25 -3.71
C ASP A 80 -2.80 -2.98 -2.24
N ALA A 81 -3.16 -3.87 -1.31
CA ALA A 81 -2.77 -3.79 0.09
C ALA A 81 -1.52 -4.64 0.41
N SER A 82 -0.93 -5.34 -0.56
CA SER A 82 0.31 -6.12 -0.40
C SER A 82 1.54 -5.20 -0.42
N PRO A 83 2.66 -5.58 0.22
CA PRO A 83 3.92 -4.89 0.08
C PRO A 83 4.44 -4.85 -1.35
N ASP A 84 4.95 -3.69 -1.75
CA ASP A 84 5.72 -3.52 -3.00
C ASP A 84 7.22 -3.83 -2.79
N ALA A 85 8.01 -3.59 -3.82
CA ALA A 85 9.42 -3.94 -3.90
C ALA A 85 10.24 -3.53 -2.65
N TRP A 86 10.00 -2.33 -2.09
CA TRP A 86 10.68 -1.91 -0.86
C TRP A 86 10.28 -2.78 0.34
N GLY A 87 9.00 -2.92 0.60
CA GLY A 87 8.48 -3.71 1.71
C GLY A 87 8.85 -5.19 1.61
N ARG A 88 8.81 -5.76 0.40
CA ARG A 88 9.26 -7.13 0.13
C ARG A 88 10.73 -7.31 0.46
N ARG A 89 11.60 -6.36 0.07
CA ARG A 89 13.03 -6.38 0.41
C ARG A 89 13.27 -6.36 1.92
N VAL A 90 12.54 -5.53 2.67
CA VAL A 90 12.64 -5.49 4.14
C VAL A 90 12.24 -6.83 4.75
N LEU A 91 11.14 -7.44 4.30
CA LEU A 91 10.66 -8.72 4.81
C LEU A 91 11.61 -9.89 4.47
N ILE A 92 12.19 -9.90 3.26
CA ILE A 92 13.20 -10.89 2.86
C ILE A 92 14.44 -10.76 3.76
N ASN A 93 14.96 -9.54 3.95
CA ASN A 93 16.11 -9.27 4.83
C ASN A 93 15.83 -9.78 6.25
N ARG A 94 14.65 -9.47 6.78
CA ARG A 94 14.23 -9.89 8.12
C ARG A 94 14.16 -11.42 8.28
N LYS A 95 13.51 -12.13 7.33
CA LYS A 95 13.27 -13.57 7.45
C LYS A 95 14.51 -14.42 7.19
N LEU A 96 15.35 -13.97 6.29
CA LEU A 96 16.45 -14.78 5.80
C LEU A 96 17.79 -14.35 6.39
N GLY A 97 17.84 -13.18 7.07
CA GLY A 97 19.08 -12.61 7.60
C GLY A 97 20.13 -12.40 6.49
N MET A 98 19.68 -12.27 5.23
CA MET A 98 20.56 -12.25 4.08
C MET A 98 21.28 -10.94 3.93
N THR A 99 22.58 -11.04 3.79
CA THR A 99 23.50 -9.96 3.48
C THR A 99 23.98 -10.16 2.05
N GLY A 100 23.73 -9.17 1.17
CA GLY A 100 24.36 -9.15 -0.15
C GLY A 100 23.46 -9.48 -1.35
N GLY A 101 24.08 -9.52 -2.54
CA GLY A 101 23.46 -9.52 -3.86
C GLY A 101 22.51 -10.68 -4.24
N ASP A 102 22.35 -11.68 -3.38
CA ASP A 102 21.45 -12.83 -3.64
C ASP A 102 20.00 -12.58 -3.17
N ALA A 103 19.74 -11.49 -2.46
CA ALA A 103 18.40 -11.12 -1.99
C ALA A 103 17.37 -10.83 -3.11
N PRO A 104 17.74 -10.35 -4.31
CA PRO A 104 16.79 -10.10 -5.39
C PRO A 104 16.16 -11.33 -6.01
N GLN A 105 16.71 -12.53 -5.80
CA GLN A 105 16.24 -13.78 -6.42
C GLN A 105 15.31 -14.62 -5.52
N LEU A 106 15.15 -14.24 -4.26
CA LEU A 106 14.30 -14.95 -3.31
C LEU A 106 12.96 -14.24 -3.17
N GLU A 107 11.91 -14.91 -3.56
CA GLU A 107 10.54 -14.48 -3.31
C GLU A 107 9.94 -15.30 -2.17
N LEU A 108 9.24 -14.62 -1.26
CA LEU A 108 8.35 -15.25 -0.30
C LEU A 108 6.97 -15.40 -0.95
N ASP A 109 6.14 -16.31 -0.43
CA ASP A 109 4.75 -16.42 -0.90
C ASP A 109 3.92 -15.19 -0.49
N GLU A 110 2.84 -14.91 -1.24
CA GLU A 110 2.02 -13.70 -1.03
C GLU A 110 1.35 -13.68 0.35
N LEU A 111 0.93 -14.82 0.89
CA LEU A 111 0.36 -14.89 2.23
C LEU A 111 1.39 -14.49 3.30
N THR A 112 2.64 -14.86 3.10
CA THR A 112 3.75 -14.42 3.97
C THR A 112 3.92 -12.91 3.91
N TYR A 113 3.92 -12.30 2.71
CA TYR A 113 3.98 -10.85 2.59
C TYR A 113 2.79 -10.16 3.26
N LEU A 114 1.59 -10.70 3.12
CA LEU A 114 0.39 -10.16 3.72
C LEU A 114 0.37 -10.28 5.25
N LEU A 115 0.78 -11.41 5.80
CA LEU A 115 0.69 -11.68 7.23
C LEU A 115 1.85 -11.12 8.05
N ASP A 116 3.04 -11.01 7.47
CA ASP A 116 4.24 -10.58 8.18
C ASP A 116 4.56 -9.09 8.03
N SER A 117 3.91 -8.38 7.09
CA SER A 117 4.06 -6.92 6.95
C SER A 117 3.22 -6.16 7.97
N GLY A 118 3.53 -4.87 8.15
CA GLY A 118 2.86 -3.99 9.10
C GLY A 118 1.35 -3.83 8.86
N SER A 119 0.60 -3.51 9.92
CA SER A 119 -0.87 -3.37 9.87
C SER A 119 -1.36 -2.01 9.36
N ASP A 120 -0.50 -0.99 9.28
CA ASP A 120 -0.89 0.35 8.81
C ASP A 120 -0.71 0.49 7.29
N ARG A 121 -1.41 -0.37 6.53
CA ARG A 121 -1.35 -0.48 5.07
C ARG A 121 -2.02 0.71 4.39
N ILE A 122 -1.77 0.84 3.09
CA ILE A 122 -2.58 1.72 2.24
C ILE A 122 -4.02 1.21 2.21
N GLY A 123 -4.96 2.14 2.27
CA GLY A 123 -6.38 1.83 2.24
C GLY A 123 -6.93 1.29 3.57
N ALA A 124 -7.96 0.47 3.48
CA ALA A 124 -8.76 0.04 4.63
C ALA A 124 -8.71 -1.46 4.91
N LEU A 125 -7.73 -2.19 4.38
CA LEU A 125 -7.56 -3.63 4.64
C LEU A 125 -6.41 -3.91 5.61
N ASP A 126 -6.49 -5.05 6.31
CA ASP A 126 -5.38 -5.74 6.96
C ASP A 126 -5.62 -7.25 6.96
N PHE A 127 -4.57 -8.02 7.26
CA PHE A 127 -4.58 -9.48 7.21
C PHE A 127 -4.11 -10.05 8.54
N GLN A 128 -4.83 -11.06 9.04
CA GLN A 128 -4.56 -11.71 10.31
C GLN A 128 -4.66 -13.23 10.17
N GLN A 129 -4.01 -13.95 11.06
CA GLN A 129 -4.17 -15.41 11.18
C GLN A 129 -5.45 -15.80 11.94
N SER A 130 -6.11 -14.86 12.60
CA SER A 130 -7.32 -15.09 13.39
C SER A 130 -8.53 -14.41 12.77
N ALA A 131 -9.66 -15.11 12.75
CA ALA A 131 -10.97 -14.57 12.37
C ALA A 131 -11.67 -13.82 13.53
N THR A 132 -11.23 -14.02 14.77
CA THR A 132 -11.94 -13.55 15.96
C THR A 132 -11.18 -12.51 16.76
N GLN A 133 -9.88 -12.45 16.58
CA GLN A 133 -9.01 -11.52 17.30
C GLN A 133 -8.17 -10.70 16.32
N TYR A 134 -8.40 -9.39 16.32
CA TYR A 134 -7.54 -8.46 15.59
C TYR A 134 -6.39 -7.99 16.50
N VAL A 135 -5.16 -8.30 16.10
CA VAL A 135 -3.95 -7.85 16.80
C VAL A 135 -3.11 -7.02 15.82
N PRO A 136 -3.14 -5.69 15.95
CA PRO A 136 -2.34 -4.87 15.06
C PRO A 136 -0.84 -5.14 15.28
N ARG A 137 -0.11 -5.30 14.18
CA ARG A 137 1.36 -5.39 14.19
C ARG A 137 1.92 -3.99 14.29
N HIS A 138 1.93 -3.46 15.51
CA HIS A 138 2.52 -2.18 15.88
C HIS A 138 3.79 -2.42 16.65
N THR A 139 4.69 -1.49 16.53
CA THR A 139 5.84 -1.36 17.41
C THR A 139 5.85 0.03 18.03
N GLN A 140 6.78 0.28 18.93
CA GLN A 140 7.02 1.62 19.49
C GLN A 140 7.17 2.63 18.34
N LYS A 141 6.82 3.89 18.58
CA LYS A 141 7.01 4.97 17.59
C LYS A 141 8.52 5.24 17.44
N PRO A 142 9.16 4.77 16.37
CA PRO A 142 10.59 5.01 16.15
C PRO A 142 10.82 6.47 15.77
N THR A 143 12.02 6.97 16.05
CA THR A 143 12.47 8.27 15.58
C THR A 143 12.77 8.25 14.08
N LEU A 144 12.77 9.41 13.45
CA LEU A 144 13.11 9.53 12.03
C LEU A 144 14.57 9.10 11.76
N GLU A 145 15.47 9.33 12.71
CA GLU A 145 16.89 8.94 12.67
C GLU A 145 17.05 7.41 12.71
N GLU A 146 16.32 6.73 13.58
CA GLU A 146 16.31 5.26 13.66
C GLU A 146 15.79 4.65 12.35
N LEU A 147 14.71 5.20 11.81
CA LEU A 147 14.11 4.75 10.55
C LEU A 147 15.06 4.94 9.36
N LEU A 148 15.74 6.09 9.29
CA LEU A 148 16.74 6.36 8.25
C LEU A 148 17.92 5.38 8.36
N THR A 149 18.45 5.18 9.56
CA THR A 149 19.55 4.25 9.81
C THR A 149 19.19 2.83 9.40
N ALA A 150 17.96 2.39 9.74
CA ALA A 150 17.48 1.07 9.38
C ALA A 150 17.30 0.91 7.87
N ALA A 151 16.72 1.92 7.18
CA ALA A 151 16.55 1.91 5.73
C ALA A 151 17.90 1.81 5.00
N GLU A 152 18.93 2.55 5.44
CA GLU A 152 20.27 2.48 4.86
C GLU A 152 20.92 1.10 5.04
N LYS A 153 20.71 0.45 6.18
CA LYS A 153 21.23 -0.90 6.41
C LYS A 153 20.58 -1.90 5.44
N VAL A 154 19.26 -1.83 5.25
CA VAL A 154 18.55 -2.69 4.28
C VAL A 154 19.06 -2.47 2.86
N GLU A 155 19.26 -1.21 2.43
CA GLU A 155 19.81 -0.90 1.11
C GLU A 155 21.20 -1.52 0.89
N ARG A 156 22.03 -1.53 1.93
CA ARG A 156 23.38 -2.12 1.91
C ARG A 156 23.39 -3.63 2.14
N GLY A 157 22.23 -4.27 2.32
CA GLY A 157 22.15 -5.68 2.66
C GLY A 157 22.74 -6.03 4.04
N MET A 158 22.80 -5.07 4.96
CA MET A 158 23.33 -5.29 6.31
C MET A 158 22.22 -5.80 7.26
N PRO A 159 22.54 -6.68 8.20
CA PRO A 159 21.58 -7.15 9.19
C PRO A 159 21.10 -6.00 10.10
N LEU A 160 19.84 -6.05 10.48
CA LEU A 160 19.23 -5.12 11.41
C LEU A 160 19.38 -5.63 12.84
N SER A 161 19.50 -4.71 13.80
CA SER A 161 19.23 -5.05 15.19
C SER A 161 17.73 -5.29 15.40
N PRO A 162 17.31 -6.04 16.45
CA PRO A 162 15.88 -6.30 16.69
C PRO A 162 15.04 -5.02 16.78
N GLU A 163 15.58 -3.94 17.35
CA GLU A 163 14.90 -2.65 17.49
C GLU A 163 14.69 -1.98 16.12
N LEU A 164 15.72 -1.96 15.27
CA LEU A 164 15.64 -1.39 13.93
C LEU A 164 14.76 -2.23 13.00
N ASP A 165 14.76 -3.55 13.17
CA ASP A 165 13.87 -4.45 12.44
C ASP A 165 12.40 -4.16 12.78
N GLN A 166 12.09 -4.00 14.06
CA GLN A 166 10.77 -3.58 14.50
C GLN A 166 10.38 -2.20 13.95
N ALA A 167 11.29 -1.23 13.99
CA ALA A 167 11.05 0.12 13.49
C ALA A 167 10.64 0.11 12.00
N LEU A 168 11.35 -0.66 11.16
CA LEU A 168 11.04 -0.76 9.73
C LEU A 168 9.74 -1.49 9.41
N LEU A 169 9.25 -2.36 10.30
CA LEU A 169 8.00 -3.09 10.07
C LEU A 169 6.84 -2.13 9.74
N HIS A 170 6.83 -0.92 10.29
CA HIS A 170 5.84 0.11 10.00
C HIS A 170 5.82 0.57 8.53
N GLY A 171 6.93 0.46 7.81
CA GLY A 171 7.03 0.88 6.42
C GLY A 171 6.87 -0.25 5.40
N THR A 172 6.80 -1.51 5.84
CA THR A 172 6.80 -2.67 4.94
C THR A 172 5.53 -2.83 4.10
N SER A 173 4.42 -2.26 4.53
CA SER A 173 3.12 -2.35 3.84
C SER A 173 2.82 -1.18 2.91
N LEU A 174 3.82 -0.34 2.61
CA LEU A 174 3.69 0.79 1.70
C LEU A 174 4.08 0.40 0.27
N GLY A 175 3.44 1.05 -0.72
CA GLY A 175 3.75 0.85 -2.13
C GLY A 175 5.08 1.49 -2.58
N GLY A 176 5.68 0.97 -3.66
CA GLY A 176 6.83 1.51 -4.37
C GLY A 176 8.20 0.93 -3.99
N ALA A 177 9.22 1.24 -4.80
CA ALA A 177 10.55 0.60 -4.74
C ALA A 177 11.58 1.34 -3.87
N ARG A 178 11.39 2.65 -3.63
CA ARG A 178 12.34 3.48 -2.86
C ARG A 178 12.17 3.31 -1.36
N PRO A 179 13.25 3.52 -0.57
CA PRO A 179 13.20 3.48 0.88
C PRO A 179 12.16 4.47 1.44
N LYS A 180 11.23 3.95 2.22
CA LYS A 180 10.18 4.74 2.85
C LYS A 180 9.68 4.07 4.12
N VAL A 181 9.12 4.88 4.99
CA VAL A 181 8.58 4.45 6.27
C VAL A 181 7.33 5.25 6.64
N LEU A 182 6.57 4.76 7.61
CA LEU A 182 5.48 5.51 8.22
C LEU A 182 5.99 6.31 9.42
N LEU A 183 5.52 7.55 9.52
CA LEU A 183 5.74 8.42 10.66
C LEU A 183 4.39 8.97 11.14
N GLU A 184 4.20 9.04 12.45
CA GLU A 184 3.03 9.65 13.08
C GLU A 184 3.48 10.82 13.95
N ASP A 185 2.91 11.99 13.71
CA ASP A 185 3.17 13.23 14.45
C ASP A 185 1.84 13.88 14.85
N GLY A 186 1.43 13.66 16.10
CA GLY A 186 0.14 14.12 16.61
C GLY A 186 -1.03 13.51 15.85
N GLU A 187 -1.84 14.37 15.24
CA GLU A 187 -3.04 14.02 14.46
C GLU A 187 -2.76 13.88 12.95
N ARG A 188 -1.49 13.71 12.58
CA ARG A 188 -1.07 13.55 11.18
C ARG A 188 -0.25 12.28 11.01
N LYS A 189 -0.48 11.60 9.90
CA LYS A 189 0.30 10.45 9.47
C LYS A 189 1.01 10.76 8.16
N PHE A 190 2.27 10.38 8.09
CA PHE A 190 3.13 10.66 6.94
C PHE A 190 3.75 9.40 6.37
N ILE A 191 4.01 9.44 5.07
CA ILE A 191 5.00 8.62 4.43
C ILE A 191 6.29 9.43 4.38
N ALA A 192 7.35 8.96 5.03
CA ALA A 192 8.67 9.55 4.97
C ALA A 192 9.48 8.83 3.89
N LYS A 193 9.91 9.54 2.85
CA LYS A 193 10.75 9.03 1.77
C LYS A 193 12.18 9.50 1.95
N PHE A 194 13.12 8.58 1.71
CA PHE A 194 14.55 8.82 1.80
C PHE A 194 15.22 8.77 0.43
N SER A 195 16.35 9.49 0.26
CA SER A 195 17.21 9.32 -0.89
C SER A 195 17.81 7.91 -0.89
N ALA A 196 17.85 7.28 -2.06
CA ALA A 196 18.56 6.03 -2.25
C ALA A 196 20.07 6.27 -2.41
N SER A 197 20.90 5.28 -2.06
CA SER A 197 22.36 5.40 -2.11
C SER A 197 22.93 5.59 -3.52
N HIS A 198 22.15 5.24 -4.54
CA HIS A 198 22.51 5.34 -5.97
C HIS A 198 21.89 6.56 -6.68
N ASP A 199 21.22 7.45 -5.96
CA ASP A 199 20.62 8.64 -6.54
C ASP A 199 21.72 9.60 -7.07
N LEU A 200 21.65 9.97 -8.34
CA LEU A 200 22.59 10.90 -8.97
C LEU A 200 22.32 12.37 -8.60
N TYR A 201 21.12 12.66 -8.11
CA TYR A 201 20.69 13.96 -7.63
C TYR A 201 19.70 13.79 -6.46
N SER A 202 19.35 14.87 -5.78
CA SER A 202 18.40 14.79 -4.67
C SER A 202 16.96 14.57 -5.16
N VAL A 203 16.59 13.31 -5.41
CA VAL A 203 15.25 12.91 -5.84
C VAL A 203 14.19 13.37 -4.84
N VAL A 204 14.48 13.28 -3.54
CA VAL A 204 13.62 13.75 -2.45
C VAL A 204 13.28 15.23 -2.59
N LYS A 205 14.27 16.09 -2.92
CA LYS A 205 14.03 17.51 -3.17
C LYS A 205 13.28 17.75 -4.48
N ALA A 206 13.60 17.01 -5.52
CA ALA A 206 12.90 17.13 -6.80
C ALA A 206 11.41 16.79 -6.65
N GLU A 207 11.08 15.71 -5.95
CA GLU A 207 9.70 15.35 -5.64
C GLU A 207 9.02 16.40 -4.77
N PHE A 208 9.69 16.95 -3.75
CA PHE A 208 9.18 18.04 -2.93
C PHE A 208 8.83 19.26 -3.77
N ILE A 209 9.75 19.70 -4.67
CA ILE A 209 9.52 20.85 -5.55
C ILE A 209 8.34 20.58 -6.49
N ALA A 210 8.29 19.42 -7.13
CA ALA A 210 7.20 19.06 -8.03
C ALA A 210 5.84 19.08 -7.29
N MET A 211 5.74 18.49 -6.10
CA MET A 211 4.49 18.51 -5.33
C MET A 211 4.10 19.93 -4.87
N ARG A 212 5.06 20.77 -4.48
CA ARG A 212 4.80 22.17 -4.16
C ARG A 212 4.30 22.98 -5.38
N LEU A 213 4.91 22.75 -6.55
CA LEU A 213 4.45 23.39 -7.79
C LEU A 213 3.05 22.90 -8.18
N ALA A 214 2.75 21.62 -7.98
CA ALA A 214 1.41 21.08 -8.23
C ALA A 214 0.34 21.75 -7.35
N ASP A 215 0.64 21.95 -6.06
CA ASP A 215 -0.20 22.70 -5.12
C ASP A 215 -0.41 24.17 -5.57
N GLU A 216 0.67 24.87 -5.93
CA GLU A 216 0.64 26.26 -6.39
C GLU A 216 -0.20 26.47 -7.67
N VAL A 217 -0.27 25.48 -8.56
CA VAL A 217 -1.11 25.54 -9.77
C VAL A 217 -2.53 25.02 -9.53
N GLY A 218 -2.88 24.68 -8.31
CA GLY A 218 -4.23 24.31 -7.88
C GLY A 218 -4.62 22.85 -8.14
N LEU A 219 -3.66 21.93 -8.27
CA LEU A 219 -3.92 20.50 -8.22
C LEU A 219 -4.16 20.05 -6.78
N ASP A 220 -5.11 19.14 -6.59
CA ASP A 220 -5.40 18.55 -5.28
C ASP A 220 -4.33 17.51 -4.92
N VAL A 221 -3.30 17.94 -4.23
CA VAL A 221 -2.16 17.10 -3.84
C VAL A 221 -2.01 16.99 -2.32
N ALA A 222 -1.44 15.89 -1.86
CA ALA A 222 -1.14 15.71 -0.44
C ALA A 222 -0.14 16.77 0.06
N PRO A 223 -0.34 17.36 1.26
CA PRO A 223 0.64 18.26 1.86
C PRO A 223 2.00 17.60 2.04
N VAL A 224 3.06 18.35 1.73
CA VAL A 224 4.44 17.87 1.80
C VAL A 224 5.32 18.76 2.65
N HIS A 225 6.27 18.15 3.35
CA HIS A 225 7.27 18.84 4.16
C HIS A 225 8.65 18.27 3.90
N LEU A 226 9.67 19.14 3.83
CA LEU A 226 11.05 18.73 3.78
C LEU A 226 11.65 18.82 5.17
N ARG A 227 12.26 17.74 5.65
CA ARG A 227 12.95 17.64 6.94
C ARG A 227 14.39 17.19 6.73
N LYS A 228 15.20 17.32 7.77
CA LYS A 228 16.54 16.75 7.81
C LYS A 228 16.65 15.75 8.96
N ALA A 229 17.26 14.60 8.69
CA ALA A 229 17.66 13.61 9.66
C ALA A 229 19.08 13.14 9.33
N LEU A 230 19.97 13.07 10.31
CA LEU A 230 21.36 12.66 10.14
C LEU A 230 22.07 13.36 8.95
N GLY A 231 21.74 14.66 8.74
CA GLY A 231 22.31 15.47 7.65
C GLY A 231 21.71 15.22 6.26
N LYS A 232 20.77 14.27 6.10
CA LYS A 232 20.08 13.95 4.85
C LYS A 232 18.72 14.58 4.77
N ASP A 233 18.27 14.91 3.56
CA ASP A 233 16.92 15.39 3.31
C ASP A 233 15.92 14.22 3.33
N VAL A 234 14.76 14.46 3.96
CA VAL A 234 13.64 13.52 4.06
C VAL A 234 12.37 14.23 3.60
N LEU A 235 11.66 13.62 2.67
CA LEU A 235 10.35 14.09 2.23
C LEU A 235 9.26 13.44 3.06
N LEU A 236 8.48 14.25 3.77
CA LEU A 236 7.27 13.82 4.45
C LEU A 236 6.06 14.15 3.57
N ILE A 237 5.27 13.15 3.23
CA ILE A 237 4.02 13.27 2.49
C ILE A 237 2.89 12.88 3.43
N GLU A 238 1.94 13.79 3.64
CA GLU A 238 0.78 13.50 4.49
C GLU A 238 -0.11 12.43 3.84
N ARG A 239 -0.57 11.47 4.64
CA ARG A 239 -1.41 10.39 4.15
C ARG A 239 -2.84 10.86 3.95
N PHE A 240 -3.35 10.75 2.75
CA PHE A 240 -4.73 11.10 2.38
C PHE A 240 -5.74 9.97 2.60
N ASP A 241 -5.27 8.75 2.86
CA ASP A 241 -6.10 7.59 3.19
C ASP A 241 -6.33 7.41 4.69
N ARG A 242 -5.88 8.38 5.49
CA ARG A 242 -6.07 8.46 6.94
C ARG A 242 -6.70 9.78 7.31
N VAL A 243 -7.78 9.74 8.08
CA VAL A 243 -8.49 10.93 8.56
C VAL A 243 -8.55 10.86 10.08
N TRP A 244 -8.07 11.92 10.72
CA TRP A 244 -8.23 12.10 12.17
C TRP A 244 -9.52 12.86 12.43
N SER A 245 -10.46 12.25 13.17
CA SER A 245 -11.66 12.93 13.66
C SER A 245 -12.14 12.29 14.95
N ASP A 246 -12.75 13.08 15.81
CA ASP A 246 -13.34 12.64 17.10
C ASP A 246 -12.37 11.85 17.98
N GLY A 247 -11.08 12.20 17.94
CA GLY A 247 -10.03 11.53 18.72
C GLY A 247 -9.60 10.17 18.19
N HIS A 248 -9.99 9.81 16.96
CA HIS A 248 -9.70 8.52 16.35
C HIS A 248 -9.24 8.61 14.91
N TRP A 249 -8.49 7.59 14.49
CA TRP A 249 -8.10 7.39 13.08
C TRP A 249 -9.16 6.62 12.32
N HIS A 250 -9.58 7.19 11.19
CA HIS A 250 -10.43 6.53 10.19
C HIS A 250 -9.60 6.18 8.97
N ARG A 251 -9.96 5.08 8.30
CA ARG A 251 -9.31 4.63 7.08
C ARG A 251 -10.25 4.80 5.89
N ARG A 252 -9.68 5.21 4.75
CA ARG A 252 -10.39 5.29 3.47
C ARG A 252 -9.94 4.12 2.60
N ALA A 253 -10.88 3.30 2.14
CA ALA A 253 -10.56 2.25 1.18
C ALA A 253 -10.14 2.85 -0.15
N MET A 254 -9.19 2.20 -0.81
CA MET A 254 -8.61 2.64 -2.07
C MET A 254 -8.43 1.45 -3.00
N VAL A 255 -8.50 1.72 -4.31
CA VAL A 255 -8.16 0.79 -5.38
C VAL A 255 -7.26 1.48 -6.40
N SER A 256 -6.22 0.79 -6.87
CA SER A 256 -5.33 1.33 -7.90
C SER A 256 -5.99 1.34 -9.28
N ALA A 257 -5.49 2.16 -10.19
CA ALA A 257 -5.94 2.11 -11.58
C ALA A 257 -5.61 0.77 -12.22
N LEU A 258 -4.53 0.09 -11.81
CA LEU A 258 -4.21 -1.25 -12.29
C LEU A 258 -5.33 -2.25 -11.96
N THR A 259 -5.87 -2.18 -10.73
CA THR A 259 -7.05 -2.95 -10.31
C THR A 259 -8.30 -2.57 -11.09
N MET A 260 -8.53 -1.26 -11.32
CA MET A 260 -9.67 -0.78 -12.12
C MET A 260 -9.59 -1.23 -13.58
N PHE A 261 -8.40 -1.42 -14.12
CA PHE A 261 -8.15 -1.97 -15.46
C PHE A 261 -8.31 -3.50 -15.53
N GLU A 262 -8.41 -4.17 -14.40
CA GLU A 262 -8.46 -5.64 -14.32
C GLU A 262 -7.19 -6.29 -14.88
N LEU A 263 -6.02 -5.64 -14.68
CA LEU A 263 -4.73 -6.08 -15.22
C LEU A 263 -3.83 -6.67 -14.12
N ASP A 264 -3.06 -7.68 -14.50
CA ASP A 264 -1.88 -8.11 -13.75
C ASP A 264 -0.73 -7.11 -13.91
N GLU A 265 0.25 -7.15 -13.02
CA GLU A 265 1.42 -6.25 -13.06
C GLU A 265 2.23 -6.40 -14.35
N MET A 266 2.36 -7.61 -14.87
CA MET A 266 3.07 -7.87 -16.14
C MET A 266 2.34 -7.27 -17.34
N MET A 267 1.03 -7.01 -17.19
CA MET A 267 0.18 -6.42 -18.22
C MET A 267 0.01 -4.90 -18.05
N ALA A 268 0.71 -4.28 -17.11
CA ALA A 268 0.59 -2.83 -16.83
C ALA A 268 0.87 -1.95 -18.05
N ALA A 269 1.68 -2.41 -19.01
CA ALA A 269 1.96 -1.71 -20.27
C ALA A 269 0.72 -1.51 -21.16
N TYR A 270 -0.37 -2.25 -20.93
CA TYR A 270 -1.64 -2.09 -21.65
C TYR A 270 -2.58 -1.07 -21.00
N ALA A 271 -2.19 -0.47 -19.89
CA ALA A 271 -2.93 0.64 -19.29
C ALA A 271 -2.84 1.90 -20.18
N SER A 272 -3.93 2.67 -20.23
CA SER A 272 -3.95 3.93 -20.96
C SER A 272 -4.84 4.96 -20.26
N TYR A 273 -4.53 6.25 -20.44
CA TYR A 273 -5.39 7.33 -19.94
C TYR A 273 -6.76 7.35 -20.60
N GLU A 274 -6.86 6.92 -21.86
CA GLU A 274 -8.13 6.79 -22.55
C GLU A 274 -9.06 5.80 -21.83
N LYS A 275 -8.54 4.60 -21.52
CA LYS A 275 -9.28 3.60 -20.77
C LYS A 275 -9.62 4.07 -19.35
N LEU A 276 -8.70 4.77 -18.69
CA LEU A 276 -8.95 5.36 -17.37
C LEU A 276 -10.06 6.40 -17.44
N ALA A 277 -10.07 7.24 -18.47
CA ALA A 277 -11.12 8.24 -18.67
C ALA A 277 -12.50 7.59 -18.90
N GLU A 278 -12.59 6.46 -19.61
CA GLU A 278 -13.84 5.69 -19.76
C GLU A 278 -14.33 5.14 -18.41
N ILE A 279 -13.42 4.57 -17.60
CA ILE A 279 -13.75 4.10 -16.25
C ILE A 279 -14.28 5.25 -15.40
N ILE A 280 -13.62 6.41 -15.43
CA ILE A 280 -14.06 7.61 -14.70
C ILE A 280 -15.45 8.05 -15.12
N ARG A 281 -15.75 8.09 -16.43
CA ARG A 281 -17.07 8.48 -16.94
C ARG A 281 -18.19 7.62 -16.39
N HIS A 282 -17.94 6.33 -16.20
CA HIS A 282 -18.98 5.36 -15.89
C HIS A 282 -19.06 4.95 -14.41
N ARG A 283 -17.99 5.13 -13.64
CA ARG A 283 -17.88 4.55 -12.28
C ARG A 283 -17.58 5.57 -11.17
N PHE A 284 -17.35 6.85 -11.49
CA PHE A 284 -16.97 7.84 -10.49
C PHE A 284 -18.13 8.77 -10.15
N VAL A 285 -18.18 9.22 -8.89
CA VAL A 285 -19.20 10.12 -8.35
C VAL A 285 -19.29 11.43 -9.13
N ASN A 286 -18.14 12.04 -9.44
CA ASN A 286 -18.04 13.33 -10.11
C ASN A 286 -17.18 13.23 -11.39
N PRO A 287 -17.64 12.54 -12.43
CA PRO A 287 -16.80 12.19 -13.57
C PRO A 287 -16.21 13.41 -14.28
N LYS A 288 -17.00 14.49 -14.42
CA LYS A 288 -16.53 15.72 -15.09
C LYS A 288 -15.37 16.40 -14.35
N ALA A 289 -15.47 16.51 -13.02
CA ALA A 289 -14.42 17.09 -12.20
C ALA A 289 -13.18 16.20 -12.19
N THR A 290 -13.37 14.88 -12.03
CA THR A 290 -12.27 13.90 -12.02
C THR A 290 -11.53 13.83 -13.36
N LEU A 291 -12.25 13.89 -14.49
CA LEU A 291 -11.62 13.95 -15.81
C LEU A 291 -10.78 15.22 -16.00
N ARG A 292 -11.26 16.35 -15.48
CA ARG A 292 -10.50 17.61 -15.53
C ARG A 292 -9.23 17.51 -14.69
N GLU A 293 -9.33 16.93 -13.48
CA GLU A 293 -8.19 16.68 -12.61
C GLU A 293 -7.18 15.73 -13.27
N LEU A 294 -7.63 14.61 -13.85
CA LEU A 294 -6.77 13.68 -14.58
C LEU A 294 -6.03 14.39 -15.72
N PHE A 295 -6.74 15.18 -16.53
CA PHE A 295 -6.11 15.94 -17.62
C PHE A 295 -5.05 16.91 -17.10
N SER A 296 -5.37 17.66 -16.04
CA SER A 296 -4.44 18.61 -15.44
C SER A 296 -3.18 17.92 -14.89
N ARG A 297 -3.32 16.74 -14.27
CA ARG A 297 -2.19 15.91 -13.80
C ARG A 297 -1.33 15.40 -14.95
N ILE A 298 -1.93 14.96 -16.06
CA ILE A 298 -1.19 14.54 -17.25
C ILE A 298 -0.36 15.70 -17.79
N VAL A 299 -0.96 16.89 -17.95
CA VAL A 299 -0.25 18.08 -18.41
C VAL A 299 0.89 18.44 -17.46
N PHE A 300 0.63 18.43 -16.15
CA PHE A 300 1.63 18.71 -15.14
C PHE A 300 2.80 17.69 -15.19
N ASN A 301 2.50 16.40 -15.29
CA ASN A 301 3.51 15.34 -15.41
C ASN A 301 4.41 15.52 -16.63
N ILE A 302 3.84 15.91 -17.78
CA ILE A 302 4.59 16.23 -18.99
C ILE A 302 5.52 17.44 -18.76
N LEU A 303 4.99 18.51 -18.15
CA LEU A 303 5.75 19.74 -17.93
C LEU A 303 6.87 19.59 -16.90
N CYS A 304 6.70 18.78 -15.87
CA CYS A 304 7.75 18.52 -14.87
C CYS A 304 8.67 17.34 -15.22
N GLY A 305 8.44 16.67 -16.37
CA GLY A 305 9.26 15.55 -16.83
C GLY A 305 9.09 14.27 -16.00
N ASN A 306 7.91 14.05 -15.41
CA ASN A 306 7.61 12.79 -14.71
C ASN A 306 7.38 11.68 -15.73
N THR A 307 8.32 10.75 -15.82
CA THR A 307 8.26 9.58 -16.71
C THR A 307 7.84 8.29 -16.00
N ASP A 308 7.63 8.34 -14.70
CA ASP A 308 7.22 7.19 -13.87
C ASP A 308 5.71 7.20 -13.56
N ASP A 309 4.91 7.67 -14.53
CA ASP A 309 3.46 7.77 -14.38
C ASP A 309 2.76 6.52 -14.94
N HIS A 310 2.63 5.51 -14.11
CA HIS A 310 2.03 4.21 -14.46
C HIS A 310 0.76 3.92 -13.64
N ALA A 311 0.00 2.87 -14.02
CA ALA A 311 -1.32 2.55 -13.45
C ALA A 311 -1.35 2.33 -11.93
N ARG A 312 -0.22 1.97 -11.29
CA ARG A 312 -0.15 1.87 -9.82
C ARG A 312 0.07 3.21 -9.12
N ASN A 313 0.43 4.26 -9.86
CA ASN A 313 0.57 5.63 -9.33
C ASN A 313 -0.75 6.40 -9.36
N HIS A 314 -1.80 5.82 -9.94
CA HIS A 314 -3.16 6.32 -9.88
C HIS A 314 -4.02 5.42 -9.00
N ALA A 315 -4.87 6.02 -8.17
CA ALA A 315 -5.82 5.29 -7.34
C ALA A 315 -7.09 6.11 -7.13
N ALA A 316 -8.16 5.44 -6.75
CA ALA A 316 -9.41 6.07 -6.36
C ALA A 316 -9.85 5.59 -4.98
N PHE A 317 -10.59 6.42 -4.27
CA PHE A 317 -11.27 5.99 -3.06
C PHE A 317 -12.48 5.13 -3.41
N TRP A 318 -12.75 4.18 -2.53
CA TRP A 318 -13.90 3.29 -2.64
C TRP A 318 -14.74 3.36 -1.37
N ASP A 319 -16.01 3.71 -1.50
CA ASP A 319 -16.94 3.84 -0.36
C ASP A 319 -17.87 2.64 -0.18
N GLY A 320 -17.74 1.64 -1.03
CA GLY A 320 -18.60 0.45 -1.08
C GLY A 320 -19.60 0.46 -2.23
N HIS A 321 -19.75 1.58 -2.94
CA HIS A 321 -20.73 1.76 -4.01
C HIS A 321 -20.12 2.31 -5.30
N GLN A 322 -19.25 3.31 -5.18
CA GLN A 322 -18.64 4.02 -6.31
C GLN A 322 -17.32 4.70 -5.94
#